data_d7fad2b5769bfd16a2ab38986fd0f792
#
_entry.id   d7fad2b5769bfd16a2ab38986fd0f792
#
_cell.length_a   1.000
_cell.length_b   1.000
_cell.length_c   1.000
_cell.angle_alpha   90.00
_cell.angle_beta   90.00
_cell.angle_gamma   90.00
#
_symmetry.space_group_name_H-M   'P 1'
#
loop_
_entity.id
_entity.type
_entity.pdbx_description
1 polymer ?
#
loop_
_entity_poly.entity_id
_entity_poly.type
_entity_poly.pdbx_seq_one_letter_code
_entity_poly.pdbx_strand_id
1 'polypeptide(L)'
;LPEENSTAKAAEHGAGSFDAGKFVVEHVSDAYEWHIATFGETHVSIPLPVLLYSKNSGFHAFFSSRFHHGQSAYQGFAIAGEGPHEGKIVEVTKSGEVTGKPFDFSITKTVAGAIFSAILLVVILVMVARTAKNTRGKAPTGFHNLVEPVILFVRDEIARPAIGEE
;
A
#
# COMPACT_ATOMS: atom_id res chain seq x y z
N LEU A 1 2.03 -11.81 64.43
CA LEU A 1 2.01 -10.82 63.34
C LEU A 1 1.82 -11.56 62.05
N PRO A 2 0.67 -11.44 61.31
CA PRO A 2 0.48 -11.99 60.00
C PRO A 2 0.84 -10.96 58.93
N GLU A 3 1.58 -11.40 57.96
CA GLU A 3 1.97 -10.66 56.75
C GLU A 3 0.75 -10.41 55.85
N GLU A 4 0.51 -9.16 55.54
CA GLU A 4 -0.44 -8.74 54.50
C GLU A 4 0.11 -9.06 53.12
N ASN A 5 -0.46 -10.07 52.53
CA ASN A 5 -0.24 -10.38 51.11
C ASN A 5 -1.21 -9.53 50.25
N SER A 6 -0.74 -8.35 49.85
CA SER A 6 -1.45 -7.48 48.93
C SER A 6 -1.27 -7.97 47.48
N THR A 7 -2.10 -8.92 47.07
CA THR A 7 -2.28 -9.25 45.68
C THR A 7 -3.07 -8.16 44.99
N ALA A 8 -2.37 -7.26 44.33
CA ALA A 8 -2.97 -6.32 43.39
C ALA A 8 -3.56 -7.12 42.22
N LYS A 9 -4.88 -7.30 42.27
CA LYS A 9 -5.70 -7.86 41.22
C LYS A 9 -5.69 -6.86 40.05
N ALA A 10 -4.86 -7.12 39.05
CA ALA A 10 -4.91 -6.40 37.77
C ALA A 10 -6.30 -6.58 37.17
N ALA A 11 -7.01 -5.47 37.02
CA ALA A 11 -8.31 -5.45 36.36
C ALA A 11 -8.16 -5.86 34.91
N GLU A 12 -8.75 -7.00 34.55
CA GLU A 12 -9.01 -7.39 33.19
C GLU A 12 -9.97 -6.38 32.55
N HIS A 13 -9.43 -5.47 31.77
CA HIS A 13 -10.23 -4.68 30.85
C HIS A 13 -10.39 -5.51 29.57
N GLY A 14 -11.48 -6.26 29.52
CA GLY A 14 -12.02 -6.86 28.30
C GLY A 14 -12.66 -5.79 27.42
N ALA A 15 -11.86 -5.06 26.70
CA ALA A 15 -12.19 -4.36 25.45
C ALA A 15 -10.95 -4.55 24.60
N GLY A 16 -11.11 -5.04 23.37
CA GLY A 16 -9.98 -5.38 22.52
C GLY A 16 -8.93 -4.27 22.52
N SER A 17 -7.82 -4.52 23.20
CA SER A 17 -6.74 -3.53 23.33
C SER A 17 -6.24 -3.24 21.92
N PHE A 18 -6.34 -1.98 21.51
CA PHE A 18 -5.75 -1.52 20.26
C PHE A 18 -4.25 -1.78 20.29
N ASP A 19 -3.81 -2.77 19.52
CA ASP A 19 -2.39 -3.09 19.35
C ASP A 19 -1.79 -2.12 18.32
N ALA A 20 -1.21 -1.04 18.81
CA ALA A 20 -0.58 -0.03 17.98
C ALA A 20 0.58 -0.61 17.15
N GLY A 21 1.31 -1.61 17.69
CA GLY A 21 2.39 -2.26 16.97
C GLY A 21 1.87 -3.03 15.76
N LYS A 22 0.86 -3.87 15.96
CA LYS A 22 0.20 -4.61 14.88
C LYS A 22 -0.40 -3.68 13.84
N PHE A 23 -1.10 -2.63 14.27
CA PHE A 23 -1.67 -1.62 13.39
C PHE A 23 -0.62 -0.95 12.49
N VAL A 24 0.52 -0.53 13.07
CA VAL A 24 1.61 0.08 12.30
C VAL A 24 2.20 -0.92 11.31
N VAL A 25 2.47 -2.15 11.72
CA VAL A 25 3.03 -3.20 10.83
C VAL A 25 2.07 -3.48 9.69
N GLU A 26 0.78 -3.65 9.93
CA GLU A 26 -0.22 -3.87 8.88
C GLU A 26 -0.33 -2.69 7.91
N HIS A 27 -0.16 -1.45 8.39
CA HIS A 27 -0.18 -0.26 7.54
C HIS A 27 1.08 -0.10 6.68
N VAL A 28 2.24 -0.48 7.20
CA VAL A 28 3.53 -0.38 6.49
C VAL A 28 3.76 -1.58 5.58
N SER A 29 3.29 -2.77 5.96
CA SER A 29 3.45 -3.99 5.17
C SER A 29 2.74 -3.89 3.84
N ASP A 30 3.38 -4.40 2.80
CA ASP A 30 2.79 -4.47 1.48
C ASP A 30 1.70 -5.55 1.41
N ALA A 31 0.61 -5.26 0.71
CA ALA A 31 -0.56 -6.11 0.64
C ALA A 31 -1.18 -6.08 -0.76
N TYR A 32 -1.96 -7.11 -1.08
CA TYR A 32 -2.72 -7.22 -2.34
C TYR A 32 -4.06 -6.48 -2.30
N GLU A 33 -4.36 -5.81 -1.21
CA GLU A 33 -5.58 -5.04 -1.00
C GLU A 33 -5.22 -3.70 -0.36
N TRP A 34 -5.84 -2.62 -0.84
CA TRP A 34 -5.62 -1.30 -0.28
C TRP A 34 -6.74 -0.97 0.71
N HIS A 35 -6.46 -1.20 1.97
CA HIS A 35 -7.36 -0.82 3.05
C HIS A 35 -7.38 0.72 3.19
N ILE A 36 -8.57 1.31 3.06
CA ILE A 36 -8.76 2.77 3.15
C ILE A 36 -9.20 3.17 4.55
N ALA A 37 -10.25 2.52 5.05
CA ALA A 37 -10.82 2.86 6.36
C ALA A 37 -11.68 1.72 6.91
N THR A 38 -11.83 1.69 8.22
CA THR A 38 -12.78 0.81 8.91
C THR A 38 -13.82 1.67 9.61
N PHE A 39 -15.10 1.47 9.29
CA PHE A 39 -16.23 2.11 9.94
C PHE A 39 -17.05 1.05 10.69
N GLY A 40 -16.83 0.92 12.00
CA GLY A 40 -17.43 -0.14 12.80
C GLY A 40 -16.94 -1.51 12.33
N GLU A 41 -17.87 -2.37 11.87
CA GLU A 41 -17.55 -3.70 11.32
C GLU A 41 -17.33 -3.70 9.80
N THR A 42 -17.50 -2.55 9.14
CA THR A 42 -17.34 -2.43 7.68
C THR A 42 -15.93 -1.99 7.32
N HIS A 43 -15.20 -2.88 6.63
CA HIS A 43 -13.89 -2.59 6.05
C HIS A 43 -14.06 -2.07 4.62
N VAL A 44 -13.61 -0.84 4.40
CA VAL A 44 -13.56 -0.25 3.06
C VAL A 44 -12.17 -0.46 2.49
N SER A 45 -12.09 -1.32 1.48
CA SER A 45 -10.84 -1.64 0.80
C SER A 45 -11.01 -1.60 -0.72
N ILE A 46 -9.94 -1.25 -1.42
CA ILE A 46 -9.88 -1.30 -2.88
C ILE A 46 -9.18 -2.60 -3.27
N PRO A 47 -9.87 -3.51 -3.96
CA PRO A 47 -9.25 -4.73 -4.46
C PRO A 47 -8.29 -4.40 -5.60
N LEU A 48 -7.07 -4.94 -5.53
CA LEU A 48 -6.04 -4.74 -6.51
C LEU A 48 -5.97 -5.92 -7.49
N PRO A 49 -5.52 -5.71 -8.74
CA PRO A 49 -5.37 -6.78 -9.71
C PRO A 49 -4.22 -7.71 -9.32
N VAL A 50 -4.52 -9.00 -9.28
CA VAL A 50 -3.61 -10.10 -9.02
C VAL A 50 -3.28 -10.77 -10.34
N LEU A 51 -1.98 -10.85 -10.66
CA LEU A 51 -1.44 -11.44 -11.88
C LEU A 51 -0.39 -12.48 -11.48
N LEU A 52 -0.70 -13.76 -11.72
CA LEU A 52 0.15 -14.87 -11.31
C LEU A 52 0.49 -15.75 -12.51
N TYR A 53 1.69 -16.29 -12.50
CA TYR A 53 2.09 -17.34 -13.40
C TYR A 53 2.57 -18.56 -12.61
N SER A 54 1.84 -19.65 -12.73
CA SER A 54 2.20 -20.94 -12.15
C SER A 54 2.80 -21.83 -13.23
N LYS A 55 3.85 -22.58 -12.86
CA LYS A 55 4.45 -23.58 -13.77
C LYS A 55 3.48 -24.74 -14.06
N ASN A 56 2.53 -25.00 -13.15
CA ASN A 56 1.61 -26.12 -13.25
C ASN A 56 0.28 -25.76 -13.91
N SER A 57 -0.23 -24.54 -13.69
CA SER A 57 -1.55 -24.11 -14.12
C SER A 57 -1.55 -22.91 -15.11
N GLY A 58 -0.36 -22.35 -15.41
CA GLY A 58 -0.22 -21.27 -16.35
C GLY A 58 -0.52 -19.88 -15.76
N PHE A 59 -1.06 -18.98 -16.59
CA PHE A 59 -1.34 -17.60 -16.24
C PHE A 59 -2.75 -17.45 -15.62
N HIS A 60 -2.79 -16.70 -14.51
CA HIS A 60 -4.03 -16.37 -13.79
C HIS A 60 -4.12 -14.87 -13.56
N ALA A 61 -5.30 -14.29 -13.81
CA ALA A 61 -5.59 -12.88 -13.59
C ALA A 61 -6.95 -12.73 -12.92
N PHE A 62 -6.99 -12.10 -11.76
CA PHE A 62 -8.21 -11.84 -11.00
C PHE A 62 -8.01 -10.69 -10.02
N PHE A 63 -9.06 -10.27 -9.31
CA PHE A 63 -8.94 -9.25 -8.25
C PHE A 63 -8.74 -9.87 -6.88
N SER A 64 -7.99 -9.21 -6.02
CA SER A 64 -7.68 -9.65 -4.66
C SER A 64 -8.92 -9.89 -3.78
N SER A 65 -10.06 -9.29 -4.12
CA SER A 65 -11.34 -9.54 -3.45
C SER A 65 -11.74 -11.02 -3.40
N ARG A 66 -11.21 -11.85 -4.33
CA ARG A 66 -11.44 -13.30 -4.35
C ARG A 66 -10.81 -14.04 -3.18
N PHE A 67 -9.83 -13.42 -2.53
CA PHE A 67 -9.21 -13.98 -1.33
C PHE A 67 -9.97 -13.66 -0.03
N HIS A 68 -11.06 -12.86 -0.08
CA HIS A 68 -11.84 -12.47 1.10
C HIS A 68 -10.96 -12.02 2.26
N HIS A 69 -10.15 -10.99 2.03
CA HIS A 69 -9.15 -10.48 3.00
C HIS A 69 -8.11 -11.52 3.45
N GLY A 70 -7.74 -12.44 2.56
CA GLY A 70 -6.76 -13.49 2.84
C GLY A 70 -7.32 -14.73 3.55
N GLN A 71 -8.63 -14.78 3.80
CA GLN A 71 -9.27 -15.91 4.51
C GLN A 71 -9.64 -17.09 3.59
N SER A 72 -9.61 -16.89 2.27
CA SER A 72 -10.05 -17.91 1.31
C SER A 72 -9.02 -18.17 0.24
N ALA A 73 -8.89 -19.43 -0.16
CA ALA A 73 -8.13 -19.80 -1.35
C ALA A 73 -9.00 -19.63 -2.61
N TYR A 74 -8.38 -19.19 -3.70
CA TYR A 74 -9.03 -19.05 -5.00
C TYR A 74 -8.16 -19.63 -6.11
N GLN A 75 -8.73 -20.49 -6.95
CA GLN A 75 -8.04 -21.16 -8.07
C GLN A 75 -6.74 -21.89 -7.70
N GLY A 76 -6.63 -22.41 -6.47
CA GLY A 76 -5.41 -23.07 -5.99
C GLY A 76 -4.35 -22.13 -5.45
N PHE A 77 -4.68 -20.86 -5.26
CA PHE A 77 -3.82 -19.84 -4.64
C PHE A 77 -4.43 -19.33 -3.35
N ALA A 78 -3.59 -19.03 -2.37
CA ALA A 78 -3.97 -18.39 -1.11
C ALA A 78 -2.89 -17.40 -0.68
N ILE A 79 -3.27 -16.46 0.19
CA ILE A 79 -2.30 -15.60 0.88
C ILE A 79 -1.82 -16.38 2.11
N ALA A 80 -0.51 -16.58 2.23
CA ALA A 80 0.07 -17.29 3.36
C ALA A 80 -0.10 -16.47 4.64
N GLY A 81 -0.77 -17.07 5.63
CA GLY A 81 -0.98 -16.43 6.93
C GLY A 81 0.21 -16.54 7.87
N GLU A 82 1.11 -17.49 7.64
CA GLU A 82 2.26 -17.79 8.50
C GLU A 82 3.43 -18.34 7.68
N GLY A 83 4.63 -18.33 8.28
CA GLY A 83 5.83 -18.96 7.71
C GLY A 83 6.66 -18.04 6.80
N PRO A 84 7.61 -18.62 6.05
CA PRO A 84 8.60 -17.86 5.26
C PRO A 84 7.99 -17.05 4.11
N HIS A 85 6.73 -17.28 3.79
CA HIS A 85 5.98 -16.59 2.73
C HIS A 85 4.77 -15.83 3.27
N GLU A 86 4.75 -15.49 4.56
CA GLU A 86 3.68 -14.72 5.18
C GLU A 86 3.34 -13.46 4.38
N GLY A 87 2.04 -13.22 4.16
CA GLY A 87 1.53 -12.10 3.38
C GLY A 87 1.75 -12.19 1.87
N LYS A 88 2.33 -13.30 1.36
CA LYS A 88 2.52 -13.52 -0.09
C LYS A 88 1.59 -14.59 -0.63
N ILE A 89 1.31 -14.51 -1.94
CA ILE A 89 0.49 -15.52 -2.61
C ILE A 89 1.32 -16.78 -2.81
N VAL A 90 0.74 -17.91 -2.40
CA VAL A 90 1.31 -19.25 -2.52
C VAL A 90 0.33 -20.17 -3.24
N GLU A 91 0.85 -21.23 -3.88
CA GLU A 91 0.04 -22.31 -4.42
C GLU A 91 -0.34 -23.26 -3.29
N VAL A 92 -1.63 -23.61 -3.23
CA VAL A 92 -2.15 -24.53 -2.20
C VAL A 92 -2.93 -25.69 -2.81
N THR A 93 -2.83 -26.83 -2.15
CA THR A 93 -3.68 -28.00 -2.46
C THR A 93 -5.11 -27.77 -1.96
N LYS A 94 -6.03 -28.67 -2.31
CA LYS A 94 -7.39 -28.68 -1.75
C LYS A 94 -7.42 -28.91 -0.24
N SER A 95 -6.36 -29.47 0.32
CA SER A 95 -6.15 -29.64 1.77
C SER A 95 -5.58 -28.39 2.47
N GLY A 96 -5.22 -27.34 1.70
CA GLY A 96 -4.62 -26.11 2.25
C GLY A 96 -3.10 -26.16 2.43
N GLU A 97 -2.44 -27.24 2.02
CA GLU A 97 -0.98 -27.35 2.10
C GLU A 97 -0.31 -26.52 1.01
N VAL A 98 0.74 -25.78 1.38
CA VAL A 98 1.55 -24.98 0.45
C VAL A 98 2.39 -25.91 -0.41
N THR A 99 2.20 -25.85 -1.73
CA THR A 99 2.94 -26.64 -2.71
C THR A 99 4.06 -25.88 -3.41
N GLY A 100 3.96 -24.56 -3.44
CA GLY A 100 4.96 -23.73 -4.09
C GLY A 100 4.63 -22.25 -4.05
N LYS A 101 5.50 -21.47 -4.72
CA LYS A 101 5.31 -20.03 -4.92
C LYS A 101 5.20 -19.77 -6.41
N PRO A 102 4.11 -19.14 -6.88
CA PRO A 102 3.96 -18.71 -8.27
C PRO A 102 4.90 -17.52 -8.55
N PHE A 103 5.14 -17.23 -9.82
CA PHE A 103 5.67 -15.94 -10.22
C PHE A 103 4.55 -14.90 -10.06
N ASP A 104 4.81 -13.91 -9.21
CA ASP A 104 3.84 -12.90 -8.81
C ASP A 104 4.17 -11.56 -9.45
N PHE A 105 3.30 -11.13 -10.37
CA PHE A 105 3.34 -9.83 -11.04
C PHE A 105 2.17 -8.93 -10.62
N SER A 106 1.56 -9.24 -9.48
CA SER A 106 0.41 -8.51 -8.97
C SER A 106 0.73 -7.07 -8.63
N ILE A 107 -0.25 -6.20 -8.79
CA ILE A 107 -0.16 -4.83 -8.31
C ILE A 107 -0.50 -4.83 -6.83
N THR A 108 0.52 -4.64 -6.00
CA THR A 108 0.36 -4.52 -4.56
C THR A 108 0.01 -3.09 -4.15
N LYS A 109 -0.37 -2.90 -2.90
CA LYS A 109 -0.68 -1.59 -2.30
C LYS A 109 0.42 -0.56 -2.54
N THR A 110 1.68 -0.95 -2.33
CA THR A 110 2.84 -0.07 -2.52
C THR A 110 3.01 0.33 -3.98
N VAL A 111 2.90 -0.63 -4.91
CA VAL A 111 2.97 -0.37 -6.35
C VAL A 111 1.81 0.51 -6.82
N ALA A 112 0.58 0.23 -6.37
CA ALA A 112 -0.59 1.03 -6.69
C ALA A 112 -0.43 2.47 -6.18
N GLY A 113 0.07 2.66 -4.94
CA GLY A 113 0.36 3.97 -4.38
C GLY A 113 1.42 4.74 -5.16
N ALA A 114 2.49 4.06 -5.58
CA ALA A 114 3.54 4.68 -6.40
C ALA A 114 3.01 5.12 -7.78
N ILE A 115 2.22 4.27 -8.45
CA ILE A 115 1.57 4.61 -9.73
C ILE A 115 0.62 5.80 -9.55
N PHE A 116 -0.22 5.77 -8.53
CA PHE A 116 -1.16 6.86 -8.25
C PHE A 116 -0.43 8.18 -8.00
N SER A 117 0.63 8.17 -7.17
CA SER A 117 1.44 9.34 -6.88
C SER A 117 2.14 9.89 -8.13
N ALA A 118 2.67 9.00 -8.98
CA ALA A 118 3.30 9.39 -10.24
C ALA A 118 2.30 10.04 -11.19
N ILE A 119 1.11 9.46 -11.36
CA ILE A 119 0.04 10.03 -12.19
C ILE A 119 -0.38 11.41 -11.65
N LEU A 120 -0.60 11.51 -10.34
CA LEU A 120 -0.98 12.77 -9.68
C LEU A 120 0.07 13.86 -9.92
N LEU A 121 1.35 13.51 -9.77
CA LEU A 121 2.47 14.42 -10.02
C LEU A 121 2.47 14.91 -11.48
N VAL A 122 2.33 13.99 -12.44
CA VAL A 122 2.28 14.33 -13.87
C VAL A 122 1.09 15.27 -14.17
N VAL A 123 -0.08 14.97 -13.63
CA VAL A 123 -1.29 15.82 -13.79
C VAL A 123 -1.04 17.23 -13.25
N ILE A 124 -0.48 17.34 -12.04
CA ILE A 124 -0.13 18.63 -11.42
C ILE A 124 0.85 19.39 -12.31
N LEU A 125 1.94 18.76 -12.74
CA LEU A 125 2.96 19.43 -13.57
C LEU A 125 2.40 19.87 -14.92
N VAL A 126 1.55 19.07 -15.56
CA VAL A 126 0.88 19.41 -16.83
C VAL A 126 -0.07 20.59 -16.63
N MET A 127 -0.85 20.62 -15.54
CA MET A 127 -1.72 21.75 -15.22
C MET A 127 -0.92 23.04 -15.03
N VAL A 128 0.15 22.99 -14.25
CA VAL A 128 1.03 24.15 -14.02
C VAL A 128 1.67 24.61 -15.34
N ALA A 129 2.20 23.70 -16.15
CA ALA A 129 2.82 24.03 -17.44
C ALA A 129 1.83 24.69 -18.42
N ARG A 130 0.59 24.20 -18.47
CA ARG A 130 -0.48 24.82 -19.28
C ARG A 130 -0.81 26.21 -18.79
N THR A 131 -0.95 26.39 -17.49
CA THR A 131 -1.23 27.72 -16.88
C THR A 131 -0.09 28.69 -17.14
N ALA A 132 1.17 28.28 -16.94
CA ALA A 132 2.35 29.09 -17.23
C ALA A 132 2.44 29.56 -18.68
N LYS A 133 2.04 28.68 -19.62
CA LYS A 133 1.99 29.05 -21.05
C LYS A 133 0.97 30.14 -21.33
N ASN A 134 -0.17 30.14 -20.66
CA ASN A 134 -1.25 31.09 -20.84
C ASN A 134 -1.04 32.42 -20.10
N THR A 135 -0.18 32.42 -19.08
CA THR A 135 0.09 33.62 -18.21
C THR A 135 1.45 34.22 -18.43
N ARG A 136 2.08 33.99 -19.59
CA ARG A 136 3.40 34.56 -19.93
C ARG A 136 3.41 36.07 -19.73
N GLY A 137 4.38 36.55 -18.94
CA GLY A 137 4.55 37.97 -18.65
C GLY A 137 3.64 38.53 -17.54
N LYS A 138 2.85 37.71 -16.87
CA LYS A 138 2.02 38.05 -15.70
C LYS A 138 2.55 37.34 -14.47
N ALA A 139 2.38 37.96 -13.30
CA ALA A 139 2.70 37.28 -12.03
C ALA A 139 1.88 36.01 -11.85
N PRO A 140 2.49 34.91 -11.37
CA PRO A 140 1.79 33.66 -11.09
C PRO A 140 0.74 33.87 -10.01
N THR A 141 -0.44 33.22 -10.17
CA THR A 141 -1.57 33.33 -9.24
C THR A 141 -2.09 31.96 -8.84
N GLY A 142 -2.70 31.88 -7.64
CA GLY A 142 -3.33 30.66 -7.16
C GLY A 142 -2.34 29.50 -6.97
N PHE A 143 -2.74 28.28 -7.37
CA PHE A 143 -1.95 27.07 -7.21
C PHE A 143 -0.60 27.11 -7.94
N HIS A 144 -0.50 27.81 -9.08
CA HIS A 144 0.73 28.00 -9.82
C HIS A 144 1.80 28.69 -8.97
N ASN A 145 1.41 29.73 -8.18
CA ASN A 145 2.32 30.43 -7.28
C ASN A 145 2.89 29.54 -6.16
N LEU A 146 2.17 28.49 -5.76
CA LEU A 146 2.64 27.51 -4.78
C LEU A 146 3.65 26.51 -5.38
N VAL A 147 3.42 26.08 -6.62
CA VAL A 147 4.21 25.03 -7.26
C VAL A 147 5.47 25.59 -7.95
N GLU A 148 5.42 26.82 -8.47
CA GLU A 148 6.54 27.46 -9.18
C GLU A 148 7.84 27.50 -8.36
N PRO A 149 7.85 27.90 -7.08
CA PRO A 149 9.08 27.89 -6.27
C PRO A 149 9.70 26.51 -6.13
N VAL A 150 8.86 25.47 -6.03
CA VAL A 150 9.33 24.08 -5.94
C VAL A 150 9.99 23.65 -7.25
N ILE A 151 9.38 23.99 -8.40
CA ILE A 151 9.96 23.68 -9.71
C ILE A 151 11.28 24.41 -9.91
N LEU A 152 11.35 25.68 -9.54
CA LEU A 152 12.58 26.48 -9.63
C LEU A 152 13.68 25.91 -8.72
N PHE A 153 13.33 25.55 -7.50
CA PHE A 153 14.26 24.91 -6.56
C PHE A 153 14.82 23.60 -7.15
N VAL A 154 13.96 22.70 -7.63
CA VAL A 154 14.41 21.44 -8.24
C VAL A 154 15.30 21.68 -9.46
N ARG A 155 14.94 22.65 -10.30
CA ARG A 155 15.72 23.00 -11.49
C ARG A 155 17.10 23.55 -11.12
N ASP A 156 17.14 24.53 -10.22
CA ASP A 156 18.34 25.33 -9.98
C ASP A 156 19.27 24.69 -8.95
N GLU A 157 18.71 24.04 -7.91
CA GLU A 157 19.49 23.46 -6.82
C GLU A 157 19.78 21.96 -6.99
N ILE A 158 19.02 21.26 -7.83
CA ILE A 158 19.18 19.82 -8.00
C ILE A 158 19.59 19.47 -9.44
N ALA A 159 18.78 19.86 -10.42
CA ALA A 159 19.00 19.40 -11.79
C ALA A 159 20.23 20.05 -12.44
N ARG A 160 20.36 21.38 -12.36
CA ARG A 160 21.50 22.09 -12.96
C ARG A 160 22.85 21.65 -12.39
N PRO A 161 23.06 21.57 -11.05
CA PRO A 161 24.30 21.08 -10.51
C PRO A 161 24.63 19.62 -10.87
N ALA A 162 23.59 18.77 -11.05
CA ALA A 162 23.75 17.36 -11.38
C ALA A 162 24.06 17.11 -12.86
N ILE A 163 23.55 17.95 -13.77
CA ILE A 163 23.73 17.79 -15.23
C ILE A 163 24.94 18.60 -15.73
N GLY A 164 25.36 19.62 -15.02
CA GLY A 164 26.37 20.58 -15.43
C GLY A 164 25.73 21.77 -16.16
N GLU A 165 26.41 22.94 -16.07
CA GLU A 165 26.03 24.13 -16.85
C GLU A 165 26.65 23.97 -18.26
N GLU A 166 25.84 23.84 -19.29
CA GLU A 166 26.24 24.14 -20.66
C GLU A 166 26.03 25.61 -20.99
#